data_95c6d8b280ab98285d5673d0f3f8649d
#
_entry.id   95c6d8b280ab98285d5673d0f3f8649d
#
_cell.length_a   1.000
_cell.length_b   1.000
_cell.length_c   1.000
_cell.angle_alpha   90.00
_cell.angle_beta   90.00
_cell.angle_gamma   90.00
#
_symmetry.space_group_name_H-M   'P 1'
#
loop_
_entity.id
_entity.type
_entity.pdbx_description
1 polymer ?
#
loop_
_entity_poly.entity_id
_entity_poly.type
_entity_poly.pdbx_seq_one_letter_code
_entity_poly.pdbx_strand_id
1 'polypeptide(L)'
;TICDTMDFWISGKRKALEATLFKVDILIIYDCAARQLSNEYNLAKAGQYILDLGPRAAVIKRGEHGATLVTRDSYFAVPAFPVLTVTDPTGAGDSFAGGFVGYLAREGDTSDTGLKRAMIRGSVMASFNVEDFSVRRLEMLENHEIESRLESFMEMLRF
;
A
#
# COMPACT_ATOMS: atom_id res chain seq x y z
N THR A 1 -1.27 13.56 -6.12
CA THR A 1 -2.56 13.08 -5.53
C THR A 1 -2.54 11.56 -5.39
N ILE A 2 -3.07 11.05 -4.26
CA ILE A 2 -3.14 9.62 -3.95
C ILE A 2 -4.59 9.28 -3.58
N CYS A 3 -5.09 8.15 -4.08
CA CYS A 3 -6.44 7.65 -3.79
C CYS A 3 -6.34 6.20 -3.29
N ASP A 4 -7.07 5.86 -2.25
CA ASP A 4 -7.41 4.48 -1.92
C ASP A 4 -8.83 4.16 -2.42
N THR A 5 -9.14 2.91 -2.71
CA THR A 5 -10.45 2.49 -3.20
C THR A 5 -10.87 1.14 -2.63
N MET A 6 -12.15 0.84 -2.75
CA MET A 6 -12.77 -0.38 -2.23
C MET A 6 -13.82 -0.92 -3.20
N ASP A 7 -14.23 -2.16 -2.99
CA ASP A 7 -15.16 -2.92 -3.84
C ASP A 7 -16.48 -2.21 -4.10
N PHE A 8 -16.96 -1.42 -3.13
CA PHE A 8 -18.19 -0.65 -3.26
C PHE A 8 -18.18 0.30 -4.48
N TRP A 9 -17.05 1.01 -4.68
CA TRP A 9 -16.91 1.94 -5.80
C TRP A 9 -16.77 1.20 -7.13
N ILE A 10 -16.09 0.07 -7.14
CA ILE A 10 -15.87 -0.76 -8.34
C ILE A 10 -17.20 -1.34 -8.82
N SER A 11 -18.02 -1.88 -7.90
CA SER A 11 -19.30 -2.51 -8.23
C SER A 11 -20.42 -1.51 -8.48
N GLY A 12 -20.50 -0.46 -7.64
CA GLY A 12 -21.66 0.42 -7.60
C GLY A 12 -21.51 1.75 -8.33
N LYS A 13 -20.28 2.24 -8.53
CA LYS A 13 -20.02 3.59 -9.08
C LYS A 13 -18.81 3.61 -10.02
N ARG A 14 -18.63 2.55 -10.80
CA ARG A 14 -17.44 2.35 -11.65
C ARG A 14 -17.07 3.54 -12.52
N LYS A 15 -18.03 4.13 -13.24
CA LYS A 15 -17.78 5.30 -14.10
C LYS A 15 -17.23 6.50 -13.30
N ALA A 16 -17.75 6.73 -12.10
CA ALA A 16 -17.26 7.80 -11.24
C ALA A 16 -15.85 7.50 -10.70
N LEU A 17 -15.57 6.23 -10.36
CA LEU A 17 -14.24 5.79 -9.97
C LEU A 17 -13.24 6.01 -11.11
N GLU A 18 -13.50 5.55 -12.32
CA GLU A 18 -12.63 5.73 -13.48
C GLU A 18 -12.37 7.22 -13.78
N ALA A 19 -13.40 8.07 -13.70
CA ALA A 19 -13.23 9.51 -13.84
C ALA A 19 -12.37 10.14 -12.73
N THR A 20 -12.36 9.56 -11.53
CA THR A 20 -11.47 9.95 -10.44
C THR A 20 -10.05 9.47 -10.69
N LEU A 21 -9.88 8.22 -11.10
CA LEU A 21 -8.57 7.62 -11.37
C LEU A 21 -7.79 8.39 -12.44
N PHE A 22 -8.48 8.92 -13.43
CA PHE A 22 -7.88 9.79 -14.46
C PHE A 22 -7.21 11.05 -13.89
N LYS A 23 -7.57 11.46 -12.66
CA LYS A 23 -7.09 12.69 -12.00
C LYS A 23 -6.10 12.44 -10.87
N VAL A 24 -5.83 11.18 -10.52
CA VAL A 24 -4.93 10.85 -9.41
C VAL A 24 -3.60 10.30 -9.93
N ASP A 25 -2.53 10.56 -9.19
CA ASP A 25 -1.19 10.11 -9.55
C ASP A 25 -0.93 8.67 -9.10
N ILE A 26 -1.44 8.27 -7.94
CA ILE A 26 -1.18 6.96 -7.34
C ILE A 26 -2.50 6.37 -6.84
N LEU A 27 -2.79 5.12 -7.24
CA LEU A 27 -3.88 4.33 -6.67
C LEU A 27 -3.32 3.33 -5.67
N ILE A 28 -3.89 3.31 -4.46
CA ILE A 28 -3.71 2.23 -3.48
C ILE A 28 -4.96 1.36 -3.53
N ILE A 29 -4.81 0.04 -3.60
CA ILE A 29 -5.94 -0.88 -3.80
C ILE A 29 -5.62 -2.26 -3.23
N TYR A 30 -6.61 -3.03 -2.79
CA TYR A 30 -6.44 -4.44 -2.47
C TYR A 30 -6.34 -5.31 -3.74
N ASP A 31 -5.68 -6.44 -3.65
CA ASP A 31 -5.46 -7.35 -4.79
C ASP A 31 -6.77 -7.91 -5.36
N CYS A 32 -7.74 -8.27 -4.50
CA CYS A 32 -9.07 -8.68 -4.94
C CYS A 32 -9.79 -7.57 -5.71
N ALA A 33 -9.72 -6.34 -5.22
CA ALA A 33 -10.31 -5.17 -5.85
C ALA A 33 -9.59 -4.80 -7.17
N ALA A 34 -8.26 -4.95 -7.23
CA ALA A 34 -7.50 -4.74 -8.45
C ALA A 34 -7.89 -5.75 -9.55
N ARG A 35 -8.05 -7.02 -9.18
CA ARG A 35 -8.54 -8.07 -10.09
C ARG A 35 -9.96 -7.79 -10.58
N GLN A 36 -10.84 -7.37 -9.68
CA GLN A 36 -12.22 -7.02 -10.01
C GLN A 36 -12.29 -5.80 -10.94
N LEU A 37 -11.50 -4.75 -10.65
CA LEU A 37 -11.45 -3.54 -11.46
C LEU A 37 -10.94 -3.81 -12.87
N SER A 38 -9.93 -4.64 -13.02
CA SER A 38 -9.28 -4.95 -14.30
C SER A 38 -9.90 -6.12 -15.05
N ASN A 39 -10.67 -6.97 -14.36
CA ASN A 39 -11.09 -8.29 -14.83
C ASN A 39 -9.88 -9.19 -15.21
N GLU A 40 -8.74 -9.00 -14.55
CA GLU A 40 -7.50 -9.74 -14.77
C GLU A 40 -7.12 -10.54 -13.52
N TYR A 41 -6.85 -11.83 -13.65
CA TYR A 41 -6.37 -12.64 -12.54
C TYR A 41 -4.90 -12.35 -12.20
N ASN A 42 -4.07 -12.06 -13.19
CA ASN A 42 -2.65 -11.75 -13.03
C ASN A 42 -2.47 -10.32 -12.52
N LEU A 43 -1.83 -10.16 -11.34
CA LEU A 43 -1.67 -8.84 -10.70
C LEU A 43 -0.78 -7.87 -11.50
N ALA A 44 0.19 -8.36 -12.26
CA ALA A 44 0.99 -7.48 -13.09
C ALA A 44 0.13 -6.88 -14.22
N LYS A 45 -0.73 -7.71 -14.85
CA LYS A 45 -1.70 -7.21 -15.83
C LYS A 45 -2.74 -6.30 -15.21
N ALA A 46 -3.26 -6.64 -14.02
CA ALA A 46 -4.19 -5.78 -13.29
C ALA A 46 -3.56 -4.41 -12.98
N GLY A 47 -2.30 -4.40 -12.56
CA GLY A 47 -1.54 -3.16 -12.35
C GLY A 47 -1.40 -2.34 -13.64
N GLN A 48 -1.04 -2.95 -14.75
CA GLN A 48 -0.96 -2.24 -16.04
C GLN A 48 -2.31 -1.66 -16.47
N TYR A 49 -3.40 -2.41 -16.32
CA TYR A 49 -4.75 -1.90 -16.58
C TYR A 49 -5.07 -0.66 -15.73
N ILE A 50 -4.70 -0.67 -14.44
CA ILE A 50 -4.88 0.50 -13.56
C ILE A 50 -4.11 1.71 -14.07
N LEU A 51 -2.87 1.53 -14.53
CA LEU A 51 -2.08 2.61 -15.13
C LEU A 51 -2.72 3.18 -16.39
N ASP A 52 -3.41 2.35 -17.16
CA ASP A 52 -4.13 2.78 -18.37
C ASP A 52 -5.38 3.62 -18.03
N LEU A 53 -5.92 3.54 -16.81
CA LEU A 53 -7.01 4.39 -16.33
C LEU A 53 -6.56 5.80 -15.89
N GLY A 54 -5.23 6.05 -15.79
CA GLY A 54 -4.70 7.38 -15.46
C GLY A 54 -3.56 7.43 -14.46
N PRO A 55 -3.57 6.65 -13.36
CA PRO A 55 -2.50 6.69 -12.38
C PRO A 55 -1.14 6.34 -12.97
N ARG A 56 -0.07 7.02 -12.52
CA ARG A 56 1.30 6.67 -12.90
C ARG A 56 1.88 5.53 -12.08
N ALA A 57 1.24 5.21 -10.94
CA ALA A 57 1.63 4.10 -10.07
C ALA A 57 0.40 3.45 -9.42
N ALA A 58 0.43 2.12 -9.32
CA ALA A 58 -0.53 1.32 -8.59
C ALA A 58 0.18 0.59 -7.43
N VAL A 59 -0.31 0.79 -6.21
CA VAL A 59 0.13 0.09 -4.99
C VAL A 59 -0.94 -0.94 -4.64
N ILE A 60 -0.62 -2.21 -4.85
CA ILE A 60 -1.57 -3.32 -4.65
C ILE A 60 -1.25 -4.01 -3.33
N LYS A 61 -2.12 -3.84 -2.33
CA LYS A 61 -2.04 -4.47 -1.01
C LYS A 61 -2.46 -5.94 -1.09
N ARG A 62 -1.72 -6.83 -0.43
CA ARG A 62 -1.90 -8.29 -0.51
C ARG A 62 -1.99 -8.95 0.87
N GLY A 63 -2.43 -8.20 1.87
CA GLY A 63 -2.54 -8.67 3.25
C GLY A 63 -1.20 -9.18 3.81
N GLU A 64 -1.20 -10.39 4.35
CA GLU A 64 0.01 -11.04 4.90
C GLU A 64 1.11 -11.30 3.86
N HIS A 65 0.80 -11.22 2.58
CA HIS A 65 1.78 -11.36 1.50
C HIS A 65 2.44 -10.04 1.10
N GLY A 66 2.19 -8.95 1.87
CA GLY A 66 2.79 -7.64 1.65
C GLY A 66 2.10 -6.80 0.60
N ALA A 67 2.86 -6.12 -0.24
CA ALA A 67 2.32 -5.24 -1.26
C ALA A 67 3.20 -5.21 -2.53
N THR A 68 2.60 -4.80 -3.63
CA THR A 68 3.26 -4.69 -4.93
C THR A 68 3.07 -3.28 -5.49
N LEU A 69 4.14 -2.67 -5.94
CA LEU A 69 4.15 -1.41 -6.71
C LEU A 69 4.29 -1.74 -8.19
N VAL A 70 3.41 -1.19 -9.00
CA VAL A 70 3.48 -1.27 -10.46
C VAL A 70 3.58 0.14 -11.01
N THR A 71 4.58 0.40 -11.83
CA THR A 71 4.74 1.61 -12.64
C THR A 71 4.91 1.21 -14.11
N ARG A 72 5.04 2.18 -15.02
CA ARG A 72 5.31 1.85 -16.44
C ARG A 72 6.65 1.13 -16.62
N ASP A 73 7.64 1.46 -15.79
CA ASP A 73 9.03 1.05 -15.94
C ASP A 73 9.45 -0.02 -14.92
N SER A 74 8.66 -0.26 -13.88
CA SER A 74 9.06 -1.14 -12.79
C SER A 74 7.91 -1.93 -12.18
N TYR A 75 8.29 -3.08 -11.63
CA TYR A 75 7.47 -3.92 -10.77
C TYR A 75 8.29 -4.24 -9.52
N PHE A 76 7.81 -3.79 -8.36
CA PHE A 76 8.50 -4.00 -7.09
C PHE A 76 7.55 -4.65 -6.09
N ALA A 77 7.99 -5.69 -5.40
CA ALA A 77 7.23 -6.34 -4.35
C ALA A 77 7.98 -6.26 -3.03
N VAL A 78 7.26 -5.91 -1.97
CA VAL A 78 7.74 -5.95 -0.59
C VAL A 78 6.89 -6.94 0.20
N PRO A 79 7.49 -7.86 1.00
CA PRO A 79 6.72 -8.74 1.88
C PRO A 79 6.05 -7.93 3.00
N ALA A 80 5.10 -8.54 3.72
CA ALA A 80 4.68 -7.99 5.00
C ALA A 80 5.81 -8.17 6.04
N PHE A 81 5.91 -7.24 6.99
CA PHE A 81 6.77 -7.47 8.17
C PHE A 81 6.16 -8.62 8.99
N PRO A 82 6.93 -9.65 9.38
CA PRO A 82 6.40 -10.80 10.10
C PRO A 82 5.99 -10.41 11.53
N VAL A 83 4.70 -10.54 11.83
CA VAL A 83 4.14 -10.36 13.17
C VAL A 83 3.65 -11.70 13.68
N LEU A 84 4.18 -12.14 14.84
CA LEU A 84 3.85 -13.47 15.38
C LEU A 84 2.42 -13.56 15.90
N THR A 85 1.91 -12.47 16.46
CA THR A 85 0.55 -12.41 17.02
C THR A 85 -0.21 -11.27 16.37
N VAL A 86 -1.24 -11.61 15.60
CA VAL A 86 -2.17 -10.67 15.01
C VAL A 86 -3.41 -10.61 15.89
N THR A 87 -3.66 -9.46 16.52
CA THR A 87 -4.83 -9.23 17.38
C THR A 87 -6.04 -8.77 16.58
N ASP A 88 -5.85 -7.76 15.71
CA ASP A 88 -6.92 -7.22 14.87
C ASP A 88 -6.32 -6.70 13.54
N PRO A 89 -6.65 -7.32 12.39
CA PRO A 89 -6.17 -6.86 11.10
C PRO A 89 -6.92 -5.63 10.57
N THR A 90 -7.98 -5.17 11.25
CA THR A 90 -8.78 -4.02 10.82
C THR A 90 -7.95 -2.75 10.85
N GLY A 91 -7.98 -1.99 9.77
CA GLY A 91 -7.21 -0.76 9.65
C GLY A 91 -5.74 -0.94 9.20
N ALA A 92 -5.25 -2.18 9.05
CA ALA A 92 -3.89 -2.41 8.56
C ALA A 92 -3.65 -1.79 7.17
N GLY A 93 -4.64 -1.88 6.28
CA GLY A 93 -4.59 -1.25 4.97
C GLY A 93 -4.54 0.27 5.01
N ASP A 94 -5.29 0.88 5.94
CA ASP A 94 -5.32 2.33 6.14
C ASP A 94 -4.01 2.81 6.78
N SER A 95 -3.47 2.04 7.72
CA SER A 95 -2.18 2.30 8.36
C SER A 95 -1.02 2.17 7.36
N PHE A 96 -1.09 1.19 6.45
CA PHE A 96 -0.17 1.11 5.33
C PHE A 96 -0.24 2.36 4.46
N ALA A 97 -1.45 2.78 4.06
CA ALA A 97 -1.64 3.97 3.24
C ALA A 97 -1.16 5.23 3.96
N GLY A 98 -1.44 5.36 5.26
CA GLY A 98 -0.94 6.45 6.11
C GLY A 98 0.58 6.51 6.16
N GLY A 99 1.25 5.38 6.40
CA GLY A 99 2.72 5.29 6.41
C GLY A 99 3.35 5.59 5.05
N PHE A 100 2.75 5.09 3.98
CA PHE A 100 3.15 5.37 2.61
C PHE A 100 3.05 6.86 2.26
N VAL A 101 1.88 7.46 2.48
CA VAL A 101 1.61 8.87 2.16
C VAL A 101 2.44 9.80 3.06
N GLY A 102 2.52 9.49 4.37
CA GLY A 102 3.28 10.27 5.34
C GLY A 102 4.77 10.33 4.99
N TYR A 103 5.35 9.21 4.55
CA TYR A 103 6.73 9.19 4.06
C TYR A 103 6.93 10.09 2.84
N LEU A 104 6.09 9.95 1.81
CA LEU A 104 6.19 10.77 0.60
C LEU A 104 6.00 12.26 0.88
N ALA A 105 5.09 12.61 1.80
CA ALA A 105 4.85 13.99 2.19
C ALA A 105 6.05 14.59 2.92
N ARG A 106 6.71 13.80 3.77
CA ARG A 106 7.89 14.23 4.54
C ARG A 106 9.13 14.41 3.66
N GLU A 107 9.40 13.44 2.79
CA GLU A 107 10.62 13.43 1.98
C GLU A 107 10.50 14.25 0.69
N GLY A 108 9.28 14.48 0.20
CA GLY A 108 9.04 15.14 -1.08
C GLY A 108 9.51 14.34 -2.30
N ASP A 109 9.99 13.09 -2.10
CA ASP A 109 10.50 12.23 -3.16
C ASP A 109 9.41 11.27 -3.66
N THR A 110 8.92 11.54 -4.85
CA THR A 110 7.92 10.69 -5.54
C THR A 110 8.53 9.93 -6.72
N SER A 111 9.84 9.81 -6.79
CA SER A 111 10.55 8.94 -7.74
C SER A 111 10.24 7.46 -7.49
N ASP A 112 10.63 6.60 -8.42
CA ASP A 112 10.50 5.14 -8.26
C ASP A 112 11.18 4.65 -6.96
N THR A 113 12.34 5.19 -6.62
CA THR A 113 13.04 4.88 -5.36
C THR A 113 12.28 5.39 -4.14
N GLY A 114 11.74 6.61 -4.19
CA GLY A 114 10.91 7.18 -3.14
C GLY A 114 9.65 6.36 -2.90
N LEU A 115 8.96 5.92 -3.96
CA LEU A 115 7.80 5.05 -3.87
C LEU A 115 8.14 3.70 -3.21
N LYS A 116 9.26 3.07 -3.57
CA LYS A 116 9.71 1.81 -2.96
C LYS A 116 9.98 1.97 -1.46
N ARG A 117 10.64 3.05 -1.06
CA ARG A 117 10.87 3.38 0.36
C ARG A 117 9.56 3.64 1.11
N ALA A 118 8.61 4.34 0.47
CA ALA A 118 7.28 4.56 1.03
C ALA A 118 6.52 3.24 1.26
N MET A 119 6.65 2.26 0.35
CA MET A 119 6.08 0.91 0.51
C MET A 119 6.61 0.21 1.77
N ILE A 120 7.91 0.31 2.03
CA ILE A 120 8.54 -0.28 3.23
C ILE A 120 7.99 0.40 4.49
N ARG A 121 7.91 1.73 4.52
CA ARG A 121 7.31 2.50 5.64
C ARG A 121 5.83 2.12 5.85
N GLY A 122 5.07 1.99 4.78
CA GLY A 122 3.68 1.52 4.86
C GLY A 122 3.56 0.13 5.49
N SER A 123 4.42 -0.81 5.09
CA SER A 123 4.45 -2.17 5.68
C SER A 123 4.80 -2.16 7.17
N VAL A 124 5.75 -1.31 7.59
CA VAL A 124 6.09 -1.13 9.00
C VAL A 124 4.91 -0.60 9.80
N MET A 125 4.23 0.44 9.32
CA MET A 125 3.06 1.01 10.02
C MET A 125 1.89 0.01 10.11
N ALA A 126 1.60 -0.72 9.03
CA ALA A 126 0.59 -1.77 9.04
C ALA A 126 0.92 -2.89 10.04
N SER A 127 2.20 -3.24 10.21
CA SER A 127 2.62 -4.27 11.15
C SER A 127 2.40 -3.89 12.62
N PHE A 128 2.49 -2.62 12.96
CA PHE A 128 2.13 -2.14 14.30
C PHE A 128 0.62 -2.16 14.53
N ASN A 129 -0.19 -1.77 13.52
CA ASN A 129 -1.63 -1.74 13.67
C ASN A 129 -2.20 -3.11 14.08
N VAL A 130 -1.72 -4.20 13.48
CA VAL A 130 -2.28 -5.54 13.73
C VAL A 130 -1.95 -6.13 15.10
N GLU A 131 -1.05 -5.51 15.88
CA GLU A 131 -0.63 -5.98 17.21
C GLU A 131 -1.67 -5.73 18.31
N ASP A 132 -2.58 -4.76 18.13
CA ASP A 132 -3.63 -4.44 19.10
C ASP A 132 -4.95 -4.11 18.39
N PHE A 133 -6.01 -3.95 19.17
CA PHE A 133 -7.35 -3.64 18.67
C PHE A 133 -7.42 -2.20 18.14
N SER A 134 -7.92 -2.04 16.90
CA SER A 134 -8.12 -0.73 16.27
C SER A 134 -6.80 0.06 16.16
N VAL A 135 -6.76 1.32 16.61
CA VAL A 135 -5.60 2.22 16.53
C VAL A 135 -4.78 2.31 17.83
N ARG A 136 -5.10 1.50 18.84
CA ARG A 136 -4.48 1.60 20.17
C ARG A 136 -2.97 1.51 20.14
N ARG A 137 -2.43 0.57 19.38
CA ARG A 137 -0.97 0.43 19.24
C ARG A 137 -0.34 1.65 18.59
N LEU A 138 -1.00 2.23 17.59
CA LEU A 138 -0.51 3.41 16.87
C LEU A 138 -0.53 4.67 17.73
N GLU A 139 -1.53 4.82 18.61
CA GLU A 139 -1.61 5.97 19.53
C GLU A 139 -0.46 6.02 20.54
N MET A 140 0.10 4.86 20.87
CA MET A 140 1.19 4.70 21.86
C MET A 140 2.55 4.57 21.18
N LEU A 141 2.62 4.63 19.86
CA LEU A 141 3.81 4.32 19.08
C LEU A 141 4.80 5.48 19.10
N GLU A 142 6.04 5.20 19.51
CA GLU A 142 7.12 6.17 19.52
C GLU A 142 8.02 6.06 18.28
N ASN A 143 8.62 7.17 17.88
CA ASN A 143 9.47 7.23 16.68
C ASN A 143 10.61 6.22 16.70
N HIS A 144 11.23 5.98 17.87
CA HIS A 144 12.33 5.04 17.98
C HIS A 144 11.92 3.59 17.68
N GLU A 145 10.67 3.21 18.01
CA GLU A 145 10.13 1.87 17.70
C GLU A 145 9.93 1.70 16.18
N ILE A 146 9.45 2.76 15.51
CA ILE A 146 9.27 2.77 14.06
C ILE A 146 10.63 2.59 13.37
N GLU A 147 11.63 3.34 13.78
CA GLU A 147 12.98 3.26 13.18
C GLU A 147 13.63 1.89 13.46
N SER A 148 13.53 1.37 14.69
CA SER A 148 14.04 0.03 15.02
C SER A 148 13.39 -1.07 14.19
N ARG A 149 12.06 -1.02 14.00
CA ARG A 149 11.35 -2.00 13.15
C ARG A 149 11.72 -1.83 11.69
N LEU A 150 11.91 -0.61 11.23
CA LEU A 150 12.39 -0.35 9.89
C LEU A 150 13.78 -0.94 9.65
N GLU A 151 14.71 -0.73 10.57
CA GLU A 151 16.06 -1.31 10.48
C GLU A 151 16.00 -2.84 10.42
N SER A 152 15.21 -3.46 11.31
CA SER A 152 14.98 -4.91 11.31
C SER A 152 14.39 -5.40 10.00
N PHE A 153 13.45 -4.65 9.43
CA PHE A 153 12.83 -5.01 8.15
C PHE A 153 13.82 -4.87 6.99
N MET A 154 14.61 -3.81 6.98
CA MET A 154 15.65 -3.62 5.96
C MET A 154 16.72 -4.71 6.03
N GLU A 155 17.11 -5.15 7.25
CA GLU A 155 18.04 -6.26 7.43
C GLU A 155 17.47 -7.58 6.91
N MET A 156 16.20 -7.85 7.17
CA MET A 156 15.50 -9.03 6.67
C MET A 156 15.44 -9.07 5.13
N LEU A 157 15.45 -7.92 4.47
CA LEU A 157 15.40 -7.81 3.00
C LEU A 157 16.79 -7.88 2.33
N ARG A 158 17.87 -7.92 3.12
CA ARG A 158 19.25 -8.09 2.60
C ARG A 158 19.56 -9.56 2.37
N PHE A 159 20.37 -9.83 1.38
CA PHE A 159 20.92 -11.15 1.05
C PHE A 159 22.36 -11.05 0.54
#